data_4eb6722662ad72587146a438c5ec0e38
#
_entry.id   4eb6722662ad72587146a438c5ec0e38
#
_cell.length_a   1.000
_cell.length_b   1.000
_cell.length_c   1.000
_cell.angle_alpha   90.00
_cell.angle_beta   90.00
_cell.angle_gamma   90.00
#
_symmetry.space_group_name_H-M   'P 1'
#
loop_
_entity.id
_entity.type
_entity.pdbx_description
1 polymer ?
#
loop_
_entity_poly.entity_id
_entity_poly.type
_entity_poly.pdbx_seq_one_letter_code
_entity_poly.pdbx_strand_id
1 'polypeptide(L)'
;ILACMLLGIDHLVIACTDPDAAAADLERELGLRATGGGRHEALGTFNRLIWLGDTYLELIGVFDRERAGRSWIGAPTVRAIEAGGGLATWAVATDDIDGDITRLNEGGAFLAEPLAGERVRPDGGVVRWLLSVPRELGPERSPFLIEHDPAAAEWTPDDRVARASALHPIGGPVRLTSLELPIRDLPGTIAVLMRTVRIGPFRPSLAGGGARDTPVGGQTLRLR
;
A
#
# COMPACT_ATOMS: atom_id res chain seq x y z
N ILE A 1 -16.61 22.54 -5.80
CA ILE A 1 -15.38 21.96 -5.20
C ILE A 1 -15.55 20.46 -5.34
N LEU A 2 -14.95 19.85 -6.41
CA LEU A 2 -14.87 18.40 -6.49
C LEU A 2 -14.04 17.93 -5.29
N ALA A 3 -14.60 17.08 -4.46
CA ALA A 3 -13.86 16.44 -3.38
C ALA A 3 -12.78 15.55 -3.99
N CYS A 4 -11.56 15.63 -3.46
CA CYS A 4 -10.52 14.63 -3.70
C CYS A 4 -11.13 13.26 -3.32
N MET A 5 -11.35 12.40 -4.28
CA MET A 5 -11.97 11.09 -4.05
C MET A 5 -10.89 10.02 -4.12
N LEU A 6 -10.11 9.91 -3.02
CA LEU A 6 -9.29 8.74 -2.83
C LEU A 6 -10.18 7.50 -2.79
N LEU A 7 -9.89 6.53 -3.63
CA LEU A 7 -10.76 5.36 -3.86
C LEU A 7 -10.72 4.37 -2.69
N GLY A 8 -9.62 4.31 -1.95
CA GLY A 8 -9.44 3.40 -0.83
C GLY A 8 -7.97 3.04 -0.61
N ILE A 9 -7.72 2.14 0.33
CA ILE A 9 -6.40 1.53 0.50
C ILE A 9 -6.15 0.62 -0.70
N ASP A 10 -5.09 0.89 -1.47
CA ASP A 10 -4.70 0.06 -2.61
C ASP A 10 -3.92 -1.17 -2.14
N HIS A 11 -2.86 -0.95 -1.37
CA HIS A 11 -2.06 -2.05 -0.83
C HIS A 11 -1.27 -1.67 0.42
N LEU A 12 -0.82 -2.70 1.12
CA LEU A 12 0.04 -2.60 2.28
C LEU A 12 1.41 -3.17 1.93
N VAL A 13 2.47 -2.40 2.17
CA VAL A 13 3.86 -2.78 1.92
C VAL A 13 4.45 -3.38 3.19
N ILE A 14 4.61 -4.70 3.21
CA ILE A 14 5.12 -5.46 4.36
C ILE A 14 6.57 -5.85 4.10
N ALA A 15 7.47 -5.22 4.82
CA ALA A 15 8.90 -5.53 4.73
C ALA A 15 9.23 -6.84 5.43
N CYS A 16 9.94 -7.71 4.76
CA CYS A 16 10.42 -8.99 5.27
C CYS A 16 11.81 -9.31 4.69
N THR A 17 12.56 -10.13 5.39
CA THR A 17 13.90 -10.51 4.95
C THR A 17 13.85 -11.36 3.67
N ASP A 18 12.86 -12.25 3.59
CA ASP A 18 12.65 -13.15 2.45
C ASP A 18 11.16 -13.19 2.10
N PRO A 19 10.72 -12.48 1.05
CA PRO A 19 9.34 -12.51 0.55
C PRO A 19 8.82 -13.90 0.14
N ASP A 20 9.68 -14.78 -0.38
CA ASP A 20 9.28 -16.14 -0.77
C ASP A 20 8.96 -16.98 0.47
N ALA A 21 9.82 -16.92 1.49
CA ALA A 21 9.59 -17.61 2.76
C ALA A 21 8.34 -17.05 3.47
N ALA A 22 8.20 -15.72 3.54
CA ALA A 22 7.03 -15.08 4.15
C ALA A 22 5.73 -15.45 3.42
N ALA A 23 5.74 -15.53 2.10
CA ALA A 23 4.58 -15.97 1.29
C ALA A 23 4.22 -17.43 1.59
N ALA A 24 5.21 -18.32 1.69
CA ALA A 24 5.00 -19.73 2.01
C ALA A 24 4.42 -19.89 3.44
N ASP A 25 4.89 -19.10 4.40
CA ASP A 25 4.38 -19.09 5.76
C ASP A 25 2.91 -18.63 5.82
N LEU A 26 2.56 -17.54 5.12
CA LEU A 26 1.17 -17.05 5.05
C LEU A 26 0.24 -18.03 4.34
N GLU A 27 0.71 -18.75 3.32
CA GLU A 27 -0.08 -19.81 2.70
C GLU A 27 -0.31 -20.98 3.67
N ARG A 28 0.73 -21.42 4.37
CA ARG A 28 0.65 -22.53 5.31
C ARG A 28 -0.25 -22.20 6.53
N GLU A 29 -0.12 -21.01 7.08
CA GLU A 29 -0.75 -20.64 8.35
C GLU A 29 -2.15 -20.05 8.16
N LEU A 30 -2.35 -19.27 7.10
CA LEU A 30 -3.60 -18.53 6.87
C LEU A 30 -4.32 -18.98 5.59
N GLY A 31 -3.73 -19.85 4.79
CA GLY A 31 -4.28 -20.23 3.49
C GLY A 31 -4.30 -19.07 2.48
N LEU A 32 -3.42 -18.09 2.62
CA LEU A 32 -3.30 -16.93 1.73
C LEU A 32 -2.13 -17.14 0.76
N ARG A 33 -2.44 -17.42 -0.51
CA ARG A 33 -1.42 -17.69 -1.53
C ARG A 33 -0.95 -16.42 -2.23
N ALA A 34 0.36 -16.27 -2.36
CA ALA A 34 0.95 -15.25 -3.20
C ALA A 34 0.88 -15.63 -4.69
N THR A 35 0.51 -14.66 -5.53
CA THR A 35 0.37 -14.84 -6.97
C THR A 35 0.92 -13.64 -7.71
N GLY A 36 2.11 -13.65 -8.08
CA GLY A 36 2.76 -12.52 -8.73
C GLY A 36 3.88 -11.95 -7.88
N GLY A 37 4.42 -10.85 -8.35
CA GLY A 37 5.60 -10.22 -7.81
C GLY A 37 6.73 -10.18 -8.84
N GLY A 38 7.89 -9.74 -8.41
CA GLY A 38 9.07 -9.64 -9.26
C GLY A 38 10.19 -8.84 -8.64
N ARG A 39 11.17 -8.49 -9.45
CA ARG A 39 12.34 -7.69 -9.05
C ARG A 39 12.17 -6.26 -9.56
N HIS A 40 12.47 -5.32 -8.70
CA HIS A 40 12.57 -3.90 -9.01
C HIS A 40 14.06 -3.53 -9.12
N GLU A 41 14.65 -3.81 -10.28
CA GLU A 41 16.10 -3.69 -10.47
C GLU A 41 16.62 -2.29 -10.15
N ALA A 42 15.89 -1.24 -10.54
CA ALA A 42 16.25 0.14 -10.25
C ALA A 42 16.17 0.50 -8.74
N LEU A 43 15.37 -0.24 -7.98
CA LEU A 43 15.09 0.06 -6.57
C LEU A 43 15.85 -0.87 -5.60
N GLY A 44 16.48 -1.93 -6.09
CA GLY A 44 17.20 -2.91 -5.27
C GLY A 44 16.30 -3.79 -4.41
N THR A 45 15.00 -3.89 -4.76
CA THR A 45 13.97 -4.62 -4.02
C THR A 45 13.32 -5.69 -4.87
N PHE A 46 12.68 -6.66 -4.23
CA PHE A 46 11.85 -7.67 -4.88
C PHE A 46 10.62 -7.97 -4.02
N ASN A 47 9.55 -8.47 -4.63
CA ASN A 47 8.30 -8.67 -3.90
C ASN A 47 7.55 -9.95 -4.27
N ARG A 48 6.55 -10.28 -3.43
CA ARG A 48 5.45 -11.20 -3.69
C ARG A 48 4.14 -10.51 -3.35
N LEU A 49 3.09 -10.77 -4.14
CA LEU A 49 1.78 -10.14 -4.00
C LEU A 49 0.75 -11.16 -3.52
N ILE A 50 -0.01 -10.80 -2.48
CA ILE A 50 -1.13 -11.58 -1.97
C ILE A 50 -2.39 -10.72 -2.12
N TRP A 51 -3.27 -11.11 -3.02
CA TRP A 51 -4.48 -10.35 -3.33
C TRP A 51 -5.59 -10.57 -2.31
N LEU A 52 -6.20 -9.49 -1.85
CA LEU A 52 -7.31 -9.46 -0.89
C LEU A 52 -8.49 -8.71 -1.52
N GLY A 53 -9.14 -9.32 -2.52
CA GLY A 53 -10.14 -8.65 -3.35
C GLY A 53 -9.47 -7.68 -4.34
N ASP A 54 -9.80 -6.42 -4.26
CA ASP A 54 -9.24 -5.32 -5.05
C ASP A 54 -8.01 -4.65 -4.42
N THR A 55 -7.63 -5.10 -3.22
CA THR A 55 -6.41 -4.69 -2.51
C THR A 55 -5.40 -5.83 -2.47
N TYR A 56 -4.16 -5.55 -2.04
CA TYR A 56 -3.16 -6.61 -1.87
C TYR A 56 -2.16 -6.30 -0.75
N LEU A 57 -1.52 -7.36 -0.27
CA LEU A 57 -0.30 -7.25 0.52
C LEU A 57 0.89 -7.37 -0.44
N GLU A 58 1.79 -6.42 -0.38
CA GLU A 58 3.10 -6.49 -1.03
C GLU A 58 4.13 -6.92 0.01
N LEU A 59 4.53 -8.18 -0.05
CA LEU A 59 5.67 -8.68 0.73
C LEU A 59 6.94 -8.24 0.01
N ILE A 60 7.71 -7.32 0.62
CA ILE A 60 8.87 -6.71 -0.03
C ILE A 60 10.16 -7.05 0.72
N GLY A 61 11.18 -7.45 -0.03
CA GLY A 61 12.53 -7.71 0.44
C GLY A 61 13.58 -6.89 -0.32
N VAL A 62 14.82 -6.99 0.12
CA VAL A 62 15.96 -6.26 -0.43
C VAL A 62 17.00 -7.23 -0.94
N PHE A 63 17.39 -7.12 -2.20
CA PHE A 63 18.50 -7.87 -2.78
C PHE A 63 19.77 -7.03 -3.01
N ASP A 64 19.62 -5.72 -3.09
CA ASP A 64 20.73 -4.76 -3.18
C ASP A 64 20.50 -3.64 -2.15
N ARG A 65 21.17 -3.78 -0.99
CA ARG A 65 20.97 -2.89 0.16
C ARG A 65 21.43 -1.45 -0.12
N GLU A 66 22.48 -1.27 -0.87
CA GLU A 66 22.99 0.06 -1.20
C GLU A 66 22.01 0.80 -2.09
N ARG A 67 21.53 0.15 -3.14
CA ARG A 67 20.52 0.68 -4.06
C ARG A 67 19.19 0.92 -3.35
N ALA A 68 18.72 -0.03 -2.57
CA ALA A 68 17.48 0.10 -1.80
C ALA A 68 17.52 1.27 -0.84
N GLY A 69 18.65 1.47 -0.13
CA GLY A 69 18.81 2.59 0.80
C GLY A 69 18.70 3.98 0.16
N ARG A 70 18.87 4.07 -1.17
CA ARG A 70 18.74 5.33 -1.94
C ARG A 70 17.38 5.46 -2.64
N SER A 71 16.56 4.44 -2.64
CA SER A 71 15.27 4.45 -3.32
C SER A 71 14.12 4.81 -2.38
N TRP A 72 13.07 5.41 -2.94
CA TRP A 72 11.93 5.90 -2.16
C TRP A 72 11.21 4.79 -1.36
N ILE A 73 11.09 3.59 -1.93
CA ILE A 73 10.46 2.45 -1.26
C ILE A 73 11.49 1.57 -0.51
N GLY A 74 12.70 1.48 -1.04
CA GLY A 74 13.73 0.64 -0.44
C GLY A 74 14.22 1.17 0.89
N ALA A 75 14.37 2.49 1.06
CA ALA A 75 14.81 3.07 2.33
C ALA A 75 13.85 2.77 3.50
N PRO A 76 12.52 2.95 3.40
CA PRO A 76 11.59 2.50 4.45
C PRO A 76 11.58 0.98 4.62
N THR A 77 11.73 0.20 3.54
CA THR A 77 11.83 -1.27 3.61
C THR A 77 13.05 -1.72 4.42
N VAL A 78 14.24 -1.15 4.14
CA VAL A 78 15.47 -1.44 4.89
C VAL A 78 15.28 -1.15 6.37
N ARG A 79 14.74 0.02 6.72
CA ARG A 79 14.48 0.39 8.12
C ARG A 79 13.50 -0.56 8.81
N ALA A 80 12.44 -0.96 8.11
CA ALA A 80 11.47 -1.90 8.66
C ALA A 80 12.08 -3.29 8.88
N ILE A 81 12.89 -3.80 7.94
CA ILE A 81 13.63 -5.08 8.12
C ILE A 81 14.57 -5.00 9.33
N GLU A 82 15.30 -3.90 9.49
CA GLU A 82 16.20 -3.69 10.65
C GLU A 82 15.45 -3.64 11.98
N ALA A 83 14.19 -3.20 11.97
CA ALA A 83 13.32 -3.19 13.14
C ALA A 83 12.61 -4.54 13.39
N GLY A 84 12.90 -5.58 12.61
CA GLY A 84 12.30 -6.93 12.76
C GLY A 84 11.22 -7.25 11.72
N GLY A 85 11.06 -6.43 10.70
CA GLY A 85 10.03 -6.59 9.66
C GLY A 85 8.70 -5.91 10.00
N GLY A 86 7.72 -6.06 9.10
CA GLY A 86 6.38 -5.52 9.28
C GLY A 86 6.03 -4.41 8.29
N LEU A 87 5.00 -3.62 8.59
CA LEU A 87 4.50 -2.58 7.70
C LEU A 87 5.56 -1.48 7.48
N ALA A 88 6.05 -1.36 6.24
CA ALA A 88 6.99 -0.30 5.85
C ALA A 88 6.26 0.97 5.43
N THR A 89 5.17 0.83 4.69
CA THR A 89 4.27 1.91 4.23
C THR A 89 2.99 1.31 3.67
N TRP A 90 2.13 2.15 3.14
CA TRP A 90 0.89 1.74 2.47
C TRP A 90 0.51 2.73 1.38
N ALA A 91 -0.33 2.31 0.46
CA ALA A 91 -0.77 3.09 -0.68
C ALA A 91 -2.26 3.37 -0.66
N VAL A 92 -2.65 4.50 -1.23
CA VAL A 92 -4.03 4.89 -1.47
C VAL A 92 -4.26 5.02 -2.97
N ALA A 93 -5.32 4.39 -3.47
CA ALA A 93 -5.71 4.43 -4.86
C ALA A 93 -6.34 5.77 -5.25
N THR A 94 -6.03 6.24 -6.45
CA THR A 94 -6.68 7.34 -7.13
C THR A 94 -6.93 6.98 -8.59
N ASP A 95 -7.85 7.68 -9.24
CA ASP A 95 -8.13 7.61 -10.69
C ASP A 95 -7.83 8.93 -11.42
N ASP A 96 -7.23 9.91 -10.71
CA ASP A 96 -6.82 11.22 -11.22
C ASP A 96 -5.60 11.73 -10.43
N ILE A 97 -4.45 11.07 -10.59
CA ILE A 97 -3.26 11.35 -9.77
C ILE A 97 -2.78 12.81 -9.93
N ASP A 98 -2.77 13.35 -11.15
CA ASP A 98 -2.33 14.73 -11.40
C ASP A 98 -3.25 15.76 -10.73
N GLY A 99 -4.56 15.56 -10.85
CA GLY A 99 -5.55 16.40 -10.20
C GLY A 99 -5.50 16.29 -8.68
N ASP A 100 -5.32 15.09 -8.14
CA ASP A 100 -5.21 14.87 -6.70
C ASP A 100 -3.93 15.48 -6.12
N ILE A 101 -2.78 15.31 -6.77
CA ILE A 101 -1.51 15.95 -6.36
C ILE A 101 -1.69 17.47 -6.31
N THR A 102 -2.27 18.06 -7.36
CA THR A 102 -2.52 19.50 -7.41
C THR A 102 -3.38 19.95 -6.23
N ARG A 103 -4.54 19.31 -6.03
CA ARG A 103 -5.48 19.64 -4.96
C ARG A 103 -4.89 19.46 -3.55
N LEU A 104 -4.12 18.39 -3.37
CA LEU A 104 -3.51 18.10 -2.07
C LEU A 104 -2.34 19.04 -1.77
N ASN A 105 -1.51 19.37 -2.78
CA ASN A 105 -0.40 20.30 -2.63
C ASN A 105 -0.85 21.74 -2.38
N GLU A 106 -1.95 22.18 -3.00
CA GLU A 106 -2.62 23.45 -2.63
C GLU A 106 -3.05 23.47 -1.15
N GLY A 107 -3.38 22.29 -0.60
CA GLY A 107 -3.66 22.10 0.83
C GLY A 107 -2.43 21.90 1.72
N GLY A 108 -1.21 21.97 1.16
CA GLY A 108 0.05 21.83 1.91
C GLY A 108 0.53 20.40 2.10
N ALA A 109 0.22 19.49 1.19
CA ALA A 109 0.60 18.07 1.27
C ALA A 109 2.08 17.79 0.98
N PHE A 110 2.70 18.54 0.06
CA PHE A 110 4.06 18.30 -0.44
C PHE A 110 4.28 16.91 -1.07
N LEU A 111 3.34 16.50 -1.91
CA LEU A 111 3.46 15.32 -2.76
C LEU A 111 4.39 15.61 -3.94
N ALA A 112 5.22 14.62 -4.31
CA ALA A 112 6.10 14.72 -5.47
C ALA A 112 5.29 14.66 -6.77
N GLU A 113 5.90 15.13 -7.88
CA GLU A 113 5.38 14.90 -9.23
C GLU A 113 5.20 13.40 -9.49
N PRO A 114 4.25 13.00 -10.35
CA PRO A 114 4.01 11.61 -10.64
C PRO A 114 5.24 10.90 -11.19
N LEU A 115 5.53 9.73 -10.65
CA LEU A 115 6.58 8.83 -11.10
C LEU A 115 5.93 7.65 -11.81
N ALA A 116 6.33 7.41 -13.06
CA ALA A 116 5.92 6.21 -13.78
C ALA A 116 6.65 4.99 -13.22
N GLY A 117 5.89 3.92 -13.02
CA GLY A 117 6.41 2.61 -12.67
C GLY A 117 5.89 1.54 -13.62
N GLU A 118 6.68 0.51 -13.83
CA GLU A 118 6.27 -0.65 -14.61
C GLU A 118 6.89 -1.93 -14.05
N ARG A 119 6.24 -3.05 -14.32
CA ARG A 119 6.74 -4.39 -14.01
C ARG A 119 6.36 -5.36 -15.12
N VAL A 120 7.31 -6.16 -15.54
CA VAL A 120 7.05 -7.26 -16.47
C VAL A 120 6.59 -8.48 -15.68
N ARG A 121 5.45 -9.05 -16.08
CA ARG A 121 4.93 -10.30 -15.52
C ARG A 121 5.67 -11.51 -16.10
N PRO A 122 5.60 -12.69 -15.43
CA PRO A 122 6.20 -13.91 -15.95
C PRO A 122 5.69 -14.33 -17.34
N ASP A 123 4.46 -13.92 -17.70
CA ASP A 123 3.86 -14.19 -19.02
C ASP A 123 4.28 -13.17 -20.11
N GLY A 124 5.16 -12.23 -19.78
CA GLY A 124 5.63 -11.15 -20.66
C GLY A 124 4.71 -9.93 -20.73
N GLY A 125 3.55 -9.96 -20.09
CA GLY A 125 2.68 -8.80 -19.97
C GLY A 125 3.32 -7.69 -19.11
N VAL A 126 2.98 -6.43 -19.40
CA VAL A 126 3.51 -5.29 -18.65
C VAL A 126 2.39 -4.68 -17.80
N VAL A 127 2.65 -4.52 -16.52
CA VAL A 127 1.81 -3.75 -15.58
C VAL A 127 2.42 -2.37 -15.43
N ARG A 128 1.58 -1.33 -15.51
CA ARG A 128 2.00 0.07 -15.38
C ARG A 128 1.18 0.80 -14.35
N TRP A 129 1.80 1.79 -13.75
CA TRP A 129 1.16 2.69 -12.79
C TRP A 129 1.87 4.05 -12.76
N LEU A 130 1.17 5.04 -12.23
CA LEU A 130 1.75 6.29 -11.75
C LEU A 130 1.70 6.28 -10.23
N LEU A 131 2.69 6.85 -9.58
CA LEU A 131 2.67 7.03 -8.14
C LEU A 131 3.21 8.40 -7.74
N SER A 132 2.74 8.92 -6.60
CA SER A 132 3.28 10.14 -6.01
C SER A 132 3.63 9.91 -4.56
N VAL A 133 4.87 10.25 -4.21
CA VAL A 133 5.44 9.98 -2.89
C VAL A 133 5.40 11.24 -2.05
N PRO A 134 4.88 11.19 -0.82
CA PRO A 134 4.93 12.31 0.11
C PRO A 134 6.37 12.56 0.57
N ARG A 135 6.64 13.77 1.04
CA ARG A 135 7.96 14.14 1.59
C ARG A 135 8.41 13.22 2.72
N GLU A 136 7.46 12.75 3.53
CA GLU A 136 7.70 11.80 4.61
C GLU A 136 6.85 10.57 4.43
N LEU A 137 7.47 9.44 4.11
CA LEU A 137 6.84 8.14 3.88
C LEU A 137 7.08 7.21 5.07
N GLY A 138 6.07 6.45 5.46
CA GLY A 138 6.17 5.44 6.51
C GLY A 138 4.81 5.06 7.10
N PRO A 139 4.75 4.05 8.01
CA PRO A 139 3.48 3.57 8.57
C PRO A 139 2.71 4.64 9.33
N GLU A 140 3.42 5.44 10.16
CA GLU A 140 2.86 6.51 10.98
C GLU A 140 2.87 7.87 10.25
N ARG A 141 3.16 7.87 8.94
CA ARG A 141 3.26 9.05 8.10
C ARG A 141 2.19 9.02 7.01
N SER A 142 2.33 9.88 6.03
CA SER A 142 1.44 9.87 4.88
C SER A 142 1.65 8.61 4.02
N PRO A 143 0.58 7.98 3.53
CA PRO A 143 0.70 6.99 2.45
C PRO A 143 1.16 7.67 1.15
N PHE A 144 1.60 6.88 0.19
CA PHE A 144 1.76 7.35 -1.18
C PHE A 144 0.48 7.14 -2.00
N LEU A 145 0.33 7.92 -3.07
CA LEU A 145 -0.77 7.76 -4.02
C LEU A 145 -0.33 6.83 -5.15
N ILE A 146 -1.28 6.06 -5.67
CA ILE A 146 -1.07 5.20 -6.84
C ILE A 146 -2.30 5.23 -7.75
N GLU A 147 -2.03 5.33 -9.06
CA GLU A 147 -3.00 5.17 -10.13
C GLU A 147 -2.53 4.05 -11.06
N HIS A 148 -3.32 2.99 -11.19
CA HIS A 148 -3.03 1.90 -12.10
C HIS A 148 -3.50 2.22 -13.50
N ASP A 149 -2.68 1.94 -14.51
CA ASP A 149 -3.10 2.01 -15.92
C ASP A 149 -4.14 0.90 -16.19
N PRO A 150 -5.40 1.25 -16.49
CA PRO A 150 -6.44 0.24 -16.72
C PRO A 150 -6.14 -0.70 -17.91
N ALA A 151 -5.37 -0.23 -18.89
CA ALA A 151 -4.97 -1.01 -20.05
C ALA A 151 -3.78 -1.95 -19.79
N ALA A 152 -3.05 -1.70 -18.70
CA ALA A 152 -1.85 -2.45 -18.31
C ALA A 152 -1.87 -2.81 -16.81
N ALA A 153 -3.04 -3.02 -16.24
CA ALA A 153 -3.21 -3.48 -14.87
C ALA A 153 -2.89 -4.98 -14.74
N GLU A 154 -2.54 -5.41 -13.54
CA GLU A 154 -2.31 -6.83 -13.24
C GLU A 154 -3.55 -7.65 -13.61
N TRP A 155 -4.73 -7.11 -13.32
CA TRP A 155 -6.01 -7.74 -13.54
C TRP A 155 -7.06 -6.67 -13.81
N THR A 156 -8.02 -6.97 -14.63
CA THR A 156 -9.18 -6.07 -14.78
C THR A 156 -9.92 -5.95 -13.45
N PRO A 157 -10.63 -4.85 -13.19
CA PRO A 157 -11.42 -4.70 -11.96
C PRO A 157 -12.35 -5.87 -11.69
N ASP A 158 -12.99 -6.42 -12.74
CA ASP A 158 -13.90 -7.56 -12.64
C ASP A 158 -13.18 -8.86 -12.30
N ASP A 159 -11.94 -9.04 -12.79
CA ASP A 159 -11.13 -10.22 -12.52
C ASP A 159 -10.50 -10.24 -11.12
N ARG A 160 -10.22 -9.08 -10.53
CA ARG A 160 -9.52 -8.97 -9.24
C ARG A 160 -10.21 -9.77 -8.15
N VAL A 161 -11.51 -9.53 -7.96
CA VAL A 161 -12.29 -10.19 -6.90
C VAL A 161 -12.42 -11.68 -7.16
N ALA A 162 -12.72 -12.07 -8.40
CA ALA A 162 -12.89 -13.48 -8.78
C ALA A 162 -11.59 -14.28 -8.60
N ARG A 163 -10.47 -13.73 -9.06
CA ARG A 163 -9.17 -14.40 -8.99
C ARG A 163 -8.60 -14.44 -7.57
N ALA A 164 -8.73 -13.35 -6.81
CA ALA A 164 -8.31 -13.34 -5.41
C ALA A 164 -9.03 -14.43 -4.60
N SER A 165 -10.33 -14.61 -4.83
CA SER A 165 -11.11 -15.64 -4.13
C SER A 165 -10.78 -17.08 -4.58
N ALA A 166 -10.49 -17.28 -5.87
CA ALA A 166 -10.25 -18.62 -6.44
C ALA A 166 -8.87 -19.19 -6.13
N LEU A 167 -7.89 -18.34 -5.81
CA LEU A 167 -6.49 -18.74 -5.69
C LEU A 167 -6.06 -19.08 -4.25
N HIS A 168 -6.83 -18.66 -3.25
CA HIS A 168 -6.47 -18.90 -1.86
C HIS A 168 -6.96 -20.27 -1.35
N PRO A 169 -6.06 -21.11 -0.77
CA PRO A 169 -6.43 -22.38 -0.15
C PRO A 169 -7.50 -22.28 0.94
N ILE A 170 -7.61 -21.13 1.62
CA ILE A 170 -8.65 -20.90 2.62
C ILE A 170 -10.08 -20.96 2.02
N GLY A 171 -10.20 -20.76 0.71
CA GLY A 171 -11.49 -20.72 0.01
C GLY A 171 -12.30 -19.45 0.33
N GLY A 172 -13.22 -19.13 -0.57
CA GLY A 172 -14.13 -17.98 -0.41
C GLY A 172 -13.48 -16.62 -0.65
N PRO A 173 -14.27 -15.55 -0.59
CA PRO A 173 -13.77 -14.19 -0.82
C PRO A 173 -12.95 -13.69 0.38
N VAL A 174 -11.72 -13.29 0.12
CA VAL A 174 -10.83 -12.63 1.08
C VAL A 174 -10.74 -11.15 0.72
N ARG A 175 -10.84 -10.26 1.70
CA ARG A 175 -10.75 -8.81 1.50
C ARG A 175 -10.16 -8.11 2.70
N LEU A 176 -9.48 -6.98 2.45
CA LEU A 176 -9.05 -6.06 3.50
C LEU A 176 -10.26 -5.26 3.99
N THR A 177 -10.59 -5.35 5.25
CA THR A 177 -11.69 -4.59 5.87
C THR A 177 -11.18 -3.42 6.71
N SER A 178 -10.00 -3.56 7.30
CA SER A 178 -9.41 -2.52 8.13
C SER A 178 -7.89 -2.62 8.18
N LEU A 179 -7.25 -1.46 8.31
CA LEU A 179 -5.84 -1.31 8.65
C LEU A 179 -5.77 -0.68 10.04
N GLU A 180 -5.16 -1.38 11.00
CA GLU A 180 -4.91 -0.85 12.34
C GLU A 180 -3.42 -0.49 12.48
N LEU A 181 -3.14 0.76 12.84
CA LEU A 181 -1.79 1.27 13.04
C LEU A 181 -1.56 1.59 14.52
N PRO A 182 -0.57 0.96 15.16
CA PRO A 182 -0.10 1.39 16.48
C PRO A 182 0.66 2.71 16.33
N ILE A 183 0.18 3.76 17.01
CA ILE A 183 0.65 5.14 16.83
C ILE A 183 1.22 5.68 18.14
N ARG A 184 2.43 6.22 18.10
CA ARG A 184 3.07 6.87 19.26
C ARG A 184 2.55 8.28 19.50
N ASP A 185 2.31 9.04 18.43
CA ASP A 185 1.76 10.40 18.45
C ASP A 185 0.44 10.45 17.67
N LEU A 186 -0.66 10.12 18.32
CA LEU A 186 -1.98 10.08 17.70
C LEU A 186 -2.43 11.45 17.16
N PRO A 187 -2.34 12.57 17.91
CA PRO A 187 -2.72 13.89 17.38
C PRO A 187 -1.88 14.31 16.18
N GLY A 188 -0.57 14.11 16.23
CA GLY A 188 0.35 14.45 15.14
C GLY A 188 0.08 13.62 13.89
N THR A 189 -0.14 12.30 14.03
CA THR A 189 -0.47 11.42 12.90
C THR A 189 -1.80 11.81 12.25
N ILE A 190 -2.84 12.09 13.05
CA ILE A 190 -4.13 12.59 12.52
C ILE A 190 -3.91 13.88 11.74
N ALA A 191 -3.16 14.84 12.29
CA ALA A 191 -2.88 16.10 11.61
C ALA A 191 -2.13 15.92 10.28
N VAL A 192 -1.17 14.99 10.23
CA VAL A 192 -0.45 14.63 9.00
C VAL A 192 -1.41 14.05 7.98
N LEU A 193 -2.19 13.01 8.30
CA LEU A 193 -3.10 12.35 7.38
C LEU A 193 -4.18 13.28 6.84
N MET A 194 -4.75 14.13 7.70
CA MET A 194 -5.74 15.13 7.28
C MET A 194 -5.16 16.20 6.35
N ARG A 195 -3.91 16.61 6.58
CA ARG A 195 -3.24 17.63 5.77
C ARG A 195 -2.73 17.07 4.44
N THR A 196 -2.10 15.90 4.46
CA THR A 196 -1.34 15.38 3.30
C THR A 196 -2.20 14.60 2.32
N VAL A 197 -3.19 13.84 2.79
CA VAL A 197 -4.05 13.01 1.95
C VAL A 197 -5.53 13.19 2.23
N ARG A 198 -5.90 14.17 3.06
CA ARG A 198 -7.28 14.49 3.46
C ARG A 198 -8.06 13.28 4.01
N ILE A 199 -7.35 12.31 4.57
CA ILE A 199 -7.96 11.19 5.27
C ILE A 199 -8.47 11.69 6.63
N GLY A 200 -9.77 11.60 6.84
CA GLY A 200 -10.49 12.07 8.04
C GLY A 200 -11.91 12.52 7.66
N PRO A 201 -12.70 13.04 8.62
CA PRO A 201 -12.37 13.20 10.04
C PRO A 201 -12.29 11.88 10.80
N PHE A 202 -11.43 11.83 11.81
CA PHE A 202 -11.30 10.70 12.71
C PHE A 202 -12.32 10.78 13.86
N ARG A 203 -12.96 9.65 14.17
CA ARG A 203 -13.97 9.50 15.24
C ARG A 203 -13.48 8.51 16.29
N PRO A 204 -13.98 8.60 17.55
CA PRO A 204 -13.71 7.55 18.54
C PRO A 204 -14.06 6.17 18.01
N SER A 205 -13.14 5.22 18.13
CA SER A 205 -13.38 3.84 17.70
C SER A 205 -14.29 3.10 18.66
N LEU A 206 -15.18 2.27 18.12
CA LEU A 206 -15.98 1.34 18.92
C LEU A 206 -15.14 0.24 19.59
N ALA A 207 -13.91 0.03 19.12
CA ALA A 207 -12.95 -0.89 19.75
C ALA A 207 -12.43 -0.38 21.11
N GLY A 208 -12.66 0.89 21.44
CA GLY A 208 -12.21 1.49 22.71
C GLY A 208 -10.72 1.80 22.75
N GLY A 209 -10.15 1.88 23.98
CA GLY A 209 -8.70 2.06 24.15
C GLY A 209 -8.12 3.38 23.65
N GLY A 210 -8.95 4.40 23.42
CA GLY A 210 -8.50 5.69 22.86
C GLY A 210 -8.31 5.70 21.34
N ALA A 211 -8.53 4.58 20.68
CA ALA A 211 -8.38 4.46 19.22
C ALA A 211 -9.30 5.42 18.44
N ARG A 212 -8.88 5.77 17.24
CA ARG A 212 -9.62 6.63 16.30
C ARG A 212 -9.78 5.93 14.98
N ASP A 213 -11.00 5.95 14.44
CA ASP A 213 -11.37 5.35 13.17
C ASP A 213 -11.76 6.42 12.14
N THR A 214 -11.41 6.16 10.88
CA THR A 214 -11.92 6.91 9.73
C THR A 214 -12.10 5.98 8.52
N PRO A 215 -13.13 6.19 7.68
CA PRO A 215 -13.25 5.44 6.43
C PRO A 215 -12.18 5.90 5.43
N VAL A 216 -11.66 4.94 4.66
CA VAL A 216 -10.80 5.15 3.50
C VAL A 216 -11.33 4.27 2.39
N GLY A 217 -12.14 4.83 1.48
CA GLY A 217 -12.92 4.04 0.52
C GLY A 217 -13.84 3.04 1.22
N GLY A 218 -13.72 1.77 0.86
CA GLY A 218 -14.48 0.67 1.46
C GLY A 218 -13.87 0.07 2.74
N GLN A 219 -12.70 0.58 3.19
CA GLN A 219 -11.99 0.06 4.36
C GLN A 219 -12.06 1.04 5.53
N THR A 220 -11.64 0.59 6.71
CA THR A 220 -11.47 1.43 7.91
C THR A 220 -10.00 1.57 8.26
N LEU A 221 -9.51 2.79 8.36
CA LEU A 221 -8.22 3.08 8.99
C LEU A 221 -8.46 3.33 10.49
N ARG A 222 -7.78 2.55 11.32
CA ARG A 222 -7.78 2.68 12.78
C ARG A 222 -6.41 3.11 13.26
N LEU A 223 -6.36 4.17 14.04
CA LEU A 223 -5.18 4.63 14.75
C LEU A 223 -5.32 4.31 16.24
N ARG A 224 -4.32 3.65 16.81
CA ARG A 224 -4.37 3.16 18.19
C ARG A 224 -3.15 3.55 19.01
#